data_00c4db979e845a6e28e436986ef8a27c
#
_entry.id   00c4db979e845a6e28e436986ef8a27c
#
_cell.length_a   1.000
_cell.length_b   1.000
_cell.length_c   1.000
_cell.angle_alpha   90.00
_cell.angle_beta   90.00
_cell.angle_gamma   90.00
#
_symmetry.space_group_name_H-M   'P 1'
#
loop_
_entity.id
_entity.type
_entity.pdbx_description
1 polymer ?
#
loop_
_entity_poly.entity_id
_entity_poly.type
_entity_poly.pdbx_seq_one_letter_code
_entity_poly.pdbx_strand_id
1 'polypeptide(L)'
;SFLYMLHFFNQDFLFSQDPFLEIRPYSPPSFEQYPASQYVDHHHPYSNETDNIFLRFDGFEFNDNVIYPDCLSGSSCYDGHAGVDYFMPYETPILAPAGGYVLWASFSDPADPCPGGITPNGDQGTIIIAHGNDYFTVYLHMVPPLSVSVGDNVETGDTLGFAGNSGCAISTHLHFEIRKGNWFFDTVEPYAVDPFGWWHTSLDPIESFRGNRSEWLWV
;
A
#
# COMPACT_ATOMS: atom_id res chain seq x y z
N SER A 1 -18.99 3.81 24.10
CA SER A 1 -20.27 3.95 23.46
C SER A 1 -20.19 3.46 22.03
N PHE A 2 -20.20 2.13 21.91
CA PHE A 2 -20.04 1.34 20.67
C PHE A 2 -21.20 1.52 19.66
N LEU A 3 -22.31 2.08 20.09
CA LEU A 3 -23.50 2.25 19.24
C LEU A 3 -23.47 3.48 18.32
N TYR A 4 -22.57 4.43 18.55
CA TYR A 4 -22.48 5.63 17.73
C TYR A 4 -21.65 5.44 16.45
N MET A 5 -20.82 4.41 16.40
CA MET A 5 -19.95 4.12 15.23
C MET A 5 -20.71 3.42 14.09
N LEU A 6 -21.83 2.75 14.38
CA LEU A 6 -22.63 2.04 13.37
C LEU A 6 -23.53 2.95 12.51
N HIS A 7 -23.64 4.25 12.83
CA HIS A 7 -24.54 5.15 12.08
C HIS A 7 -23.85 5.98 11.00
N PHE A 8 -22.52 5.97 10.93
CA PHE A 8 -21.77 6.71 9.91
C PHE A 8 -21.53 5.94 8.60
N PHE A 9 -21.78 4.62 8.59
CA PHE A 9 -21.59 3.79 7.39
C PHE A 9 -22.80 3.79 6.44
N ASN A 10 -23.86 4.58 6.71
CA ASN A 10 -25.08 4.61 5.91
C ASN A 10 -25.23 5.90 5.09
N GLN A 11 -24.15 6.55 4.74
CA GLN A 11 -24.17 7.51 3.63
C GLN A 11 -23.68 6.78 2.40
N ASP A 12 -24.55 6.72 1.40
CA ASP A 12 -24.37 6.11 0.09
C ASP A 12 -23.11 6.64 -0.63
N PHE A 13 -21.93 6.21 -0.19
CA PHE A 13 -20.79 6.17 -1.08
C PHE A 13 -21.01 4.97 -1.99
N LEU A 14 -21.65 5.21 -3.12
CA LEU A 14 -21.69 4.29 -4.25
C LEU A 14 -20.27 4.16 -4.80
N PHE A 15 -19.39 3.48 -4.05
CA PHE A 15 -18.12 3.03 -4.60
C PHE A 15 -18.43 1.83 -5.48
N SER A 16 -18.33 2.07 -6.77
CA SER A 16 -18.25 1.04 -7.79
C SER A 16 -17.23 -0.03 -7.37
N GLN A 17 -17.49 -1.30 -7.65
CA GLN A 17 -16.50 -2.37 -7.57
C GLN A 17 -15.37 -2.17 -8.61
N ASP A 18 -15.39 -1.08 -9.31
CA ASP A 18 -14.43 -0.64 -10.32
C ASP A 18 -13.21 0.06 -9.71
N PRO A 19 -12.11 0.23 -10.45
CA PRO A 19 -10.91 0.88 -9.96
C PRO A 19 -11.27 2.18 -9.27
N PHE A 20 -10.86 2.31 -8.02
CA PHE A 20 -11.21 3.46 -7.21
C PHE A 20 -10.06 4.45 -7.04
N LEU A 21 -8.84 4.10 -7.45
CA LEU A 21 -7.69 4.98 -7.38
C LEU A 21 -7.73 5.97 -8.55
N GLU A 22 -7.81 7.26 -8.23
CA GLU A 22 -7.96 8.33 -9.20
C GLU A 22 -6.65 9.01 -9.59
N ILE A 23 -5.66 9.02 -8.69
CA ILE A 23 -4.33 9.62 -8.90
C ILE A 23 -3.24 8.74 -8.28
N ARG A 24 -1.97 9.06 -8.53
CA ARG A 24 -0.85 8.46 -7.82
C ARG A 24 -0.81 8.91 -6.37
N PRO A 25 -0.33 8.08 -5.43
CA PRO A 25 -0.27 8.41 -4.02
C PRO A 25 0.87 9.37 -3.65
N TYR A 26 1.32 10.21 -4.58
CA TYR A 26 2.42 11.17 -4.37
C TYR A 26 2.33 12.37 -5.31
N SER A 27 3.05 13.44 -4.98
CA SER A 27 3.10 14.67 -5.77
C SER A 27 4.47 14.85 -6.46
N PRO A 28 4.50 15.18 -7.76
CA PRO A 28 3.36 15.25 -8.67
C PRO A 28 2.84 13.85 -9.03
N PRO A 29 1.53 13.70 -9.27
CA PRO A 29 0.90 12.39 -9.43
C PRO A 29 1.14 11.79 -10.84
N SER A 30 2.40 11.67 -11.25
CA SER A 30 2.83 11.10 -12.53
C SER A 30 3.59 9.80 -12.31
N PHE A 31 3.12 8.72 -12.92
CA PHE A 31 3.77 7.41 -12.77
C PHE A 31 5.22 7.40 -13.25
N GLU A 32 5.54 8.12 -14.31
CA GLU A 32 6.90 8.16 -14.87
C GLU A 32 7.89 8.87 -13.95
N GLN A 33 7.41 9.69 -13.02
CA GLN A 33 8.28 10.44 -12.13
C GLN A 33 8.91 9.55 -11.05
N TYR A 34 8.11 8.67 -10.47
CA TYR A 34 8.57 7.70 -9.47
C TYR A 34 8.04 6.32 -9.85
N PRO A 35 8.73 5.63 -10.76
CA PRO A 35 8.34 4.28 -11.15
C PRO A 35 8.44 3.33 -9.95
N ALA A 36 7.64 2.28 -9.97
CA ALA A 36 7.74 1.23 -8.97
C ALA A 36 9.13 0.57 -9.03
N SER A 37 9.73 0.43 -7.87
CA SER A 37 11.06 -0.20 -7.70
C SER A 37 10.95 -1.60 -7.11
N GLN A 38 9.91 -1.84 -6.32
CA GLN A 38 9.58 -3.16 -5.78
C GLN A 38 8.09 -3.39 -5.97
N TYR A 39 7.71 -4.64 -6.21
CA TYR A 39 6.36 -5.05 -6.55
C TYR A 39 5.78 -5.97 -5.48
N VAL A 40 4.46 -6.13 -5.49
CA VAL A 40 3.76 -7.10 -4.63
C VAL A 40 4.24 -8.51 -4.96
N ASP A 41 4.50 -9.28 -3.91
CA ASP A 41 4.73 -10.70 -4.05
C ASP A 41 3.40 -11.44 -4.18
N HIS A 42 3.23 -12.13 -5.27
CA HIS A 42 2.07 -12.90 -5.59
C HIS A 42 2.13 -14.36 -5.08
N HIS A 43 3.17 -14.75 -4.40
CA HIS A 43 3.28 -16.06 -3.81
C HIS A 43 2.97 -16.00 -2.31
N HIS A 44 1.88 -16.22 -1.80
CA HIS A 44 1.41 -16.09 -0.41
C HIS A 44 1.00 -14.68 0.03
N PRO A 45 -0.03 -14.12 -0.59
CA PRO A 45 -0.49 -12.76 -0.26
C PRO A 45 -1.18 -12.63 1.11
N TYR A 46 -1.45 -13.72 1.78
CA TYR A 46 -2.18 -13.75 3.06
C TYR A 46 -1.29 -13.61 4.29
N SER A 47 0.00 -13.78 4.12
CA SER A 47 0.95 -13.71 5.20
C SER A 47 2.20 -12.99 4.71
N ASN A 48 2.82 -12.24 5.58
CA ASN A 48 4.17 -11.73 5.35
C ASN A 48 5.19 -12.89 5.47
N GLU A 49 4.79 -14.12 5.08
CA GLU A 49 5.64 -15.28 5.14
C GLU A 49 6.65 -15.23 4.01
N THR A 50 7.89 -15.37 4.38
CA THR A 50 9.00 -15.50 3.46
C THR A 50 9.27 -16.98 3.24
N ASP A 51 9.02 -17.47 2.04
CA ASP A 51 9.27 -18.87 1.67
C ASP A 51 10.35 -19.02 0.59
N ASN A 52 11.00 -17.91 0.26
CA ASN A 52 12.02 -17.76 -0.78
C ASN A 52 11.48 -17.89 -2.22
N ILE A 53 10.19 -17.70 -2.40
CA ILE A 53 9.58 -17.65 -3.72
C ILE A 53 8.92 -16.27 -3.87
N PHE A 54 9.33 -15.54 -4.89
CA PHE A 54 8.71 -14.29 -5.29
C PHE A 54 8.02 -14.49 -6.64
N LEU A 55 6.74 -14.14 -6.71
CA LEU A 55 5.96 -14.17 -7.94
C LEU A 55 5.42 -12.77 -8.26
N ARG A 56 5.81 -12.21 -9.40
CA ARG A 56 5.34 -10.90 -9.83
C ARG A 56 4.08 -11.01 -10.70
N PHE A 57 3.33 -9.93 -10.80
CA PHE A 57 2.10 -9.77 -11.56
C PHE A 57 2.15 -10.27 -13.02
N ASP A 58 3.31 -10.33 -13.65
CA ASP A 58 3.50 -10.78 -15.03
C ASP A 58 3.89 -12.26 -15.13
N GLY A 59 3.84 -12.99 -14.01
CA GLY A 59 4.22 -14.39 -13.93
C GLY A 59 5.73 -14.63 -13.84
N PHE A 60 6.51 -13.57 -13.67
CA PHE A 60 7.92 -13.71 -13.36
C PHE A 60 8.08 -14.32 -11.98
N GLU A 61 8.67 -15.49 -11.91
CA GLU A 61 8.96 -16.21 -10.67
C GLU A 61 10.46 -16.18 -10.38
N PHE A 62 10.81 -15.89 -9.15
CA PHE A 62 12.15 -16.00 -8.64
C PHE A 62 12.16 -16.92 -7.42
N ASN A 63 13.04 -17.88 -7.40
CA ASN A 63 13.16 -18.89 -6.35
C ASN A 63 14.63 -19.00 -5.94
N ASP A 64 15.01 -18.25 -4.90
CA ASP A 64 16.36 -18.26 -4.34
C ASP A 64 16.28 -17.92 -2.84
N ASN A 65 17.26 -18.38 -2.06
CA ASN A 65 17.34 -18.17 -0.61
C ASN A 65 17.79 -16.75 -0.21
N VAL A 66 17.47 -15.75 -1.00
CA VAL A 66 17.86 -14.35 -0.73
C VAL A 66 16.61 -13.48 -0.67
N ILE A 67 16.42 -12.80 0.45
CA ILE A 67 15.24 -11.93 0.70
C ILE A 67 15.17 -10.76 -0.29
N TYR A 68 16.31 -10.27 -0.77
CA TYR A 68 16.42 -9.17 -1.73
C TYR A 68 17.28 -9.55 -2.93
N PRO A 69 16.91 -10.55 -3.72
CA PRO A 69 17.66 -10.87 -4.92
C PRO A 69 17.51 -9.74 -5.95
N ASP A 70 18.56 -9.52 -6.72
CA ASP A 70 18.52 -8.63 -7.88
C ASP A 70 17.86 -9.38 -9.04
N CYS A 71 16.52 -9.41 -9.05
CA CYS A 71 15.74 -10.21 -9.97
C CYS A 71 15.72 -9.68 -11.41
N LEU A 72 15.88 -8.38 -11.56
CA LEU A 72 15.97 -7.70 -12.86
C LEU A 72 16.87 -6.49 -12.67
N SER A 73 17.63 -6.12 -13.67
CA SER A 73 18.47 -4.92 -13.61
C SER A 73 17.64 -3.70 -13.20
N GLY A 74 17.76 -3.28 -11.95
CA GLY A 74 17.09 -2.13 -11.36
C GLY A 74 15.77 -2.38 -10.61
N SER A 75 15.34 -3.64 -10.45
CA SER A 75 14.18 -3.98 -9.63
C SER A 75 14.53 -5.11 -8.68
N SER A 76 14.31 -4.91 -7.38
CA SER A 76 14.49 -5.94 -6.38
C SER A 76 13.20 -6.75 -6.25
N CYS A 77 13.33 -8.07 -6.11
CA CYS A 77 12.28 -8.92 -5.63
C CYS A 77 12.32 -8.88 -4.11
N TYR A 78 11.17 -8.81 -3.49
CA TYR A 78 11.06 -8.85 -2.05
C TYR A 78 10.02 -9.91 -1.68
N ASP A 79 10.51 -11.05 -1.23
CA ASP A 79 9.70 -12.18 -0.80
C ASP A 79 8.80 -11.76 0.40
N GLY A 80 7.52 -11.99 0.27
CA GLY A 80 6.49 -11.55 1.21
C GLY A 80 6.12 -10.06 1.13
N HIS A 81 6.48 -9.35 0.05
CA HIS A 81 6.18 -7.93 -0.10
C HIS A 81 4.71 -7.66 -0.40
N ALA A 82 4.02 -7.01 0.53
CA ALA A 82 2.57 -6.79 0.45
C ALA A 82 2.14 -5.55 -0.35
N GLY A 83 3.08 -4.76 -0.85
CA GLY A 83 2.80 -3.48 -1.50
C GLY A 83 3.70 -3.21 -2.70
N VAL A 84 3.65 -1.96 -3.12
CA VAL A 84 4.53 -1.41 -4.17
C VAL A 84 5.36 -0.31 -3.56
N ASP A 85 6.68 -0.36 -3.78
CA ASP A 85 7.59 0.70 -3.33
C ASP A 85 7.85 1.68 -4.46
N TYR A 86 7.76 2.96 -4.12
CA TYR A 86 8.11 4.08 -4.99
C TYR A 86 9.28 4.85 -4.37
N PHE A 87 10.48 4.70 -4.92
CA PHE A 87 11.62 5.50 -4.47
C PHE A 87 11.44 6.96 -4.87
N MET A 88 11.57 7.85 -3.89
CA MET A 88 11.35 9.27 -4.07
C MET A 88 12.20 10.08 -3.11
N PRO A 89 12.40 11.38 -3.36
CA PRO A 89 13.11 12.27 -2.42
C PRO A 89 12.42 12.30 -1.05
N TYR A 90 13.24 12.50 -0.03
CA TYR A 90 12.77 12.76 1.33
C TYR A 90 11.83 13.98 1.35
N GLU A 91 10.75 13.88 2.13
CA GLU A 91 9.69 14.90 2.21
C GLU A 91 8.89 15.12 0.90
N THR A 92 8.89 14.17 -0.05
CA THR A 92 7.92 14.21 -1.14
C THR A 92 6.50 14.11 -0.57
N PRO A 93 5.57 15.03 -0.93
CA PRO A 93 4.20 14.95 -0.44
C PRO A 93 3.51 13.66 -0.87
N ILE A 94 2.91 12.97 0.09
CA ILE A 94 2.10 11.77 -0.12
C ILE A 94 0.63 12.20 -0.13
N LEU A 95 -0.09 11.74 -1.16
CA LEU A 95 -1.46 12.15 -1.44
C LEU A 95 -2.43 10.98 -1.25
N ALA A 96 -3.68 11.30 -0.89
CA ALA A 96 -4.78 10.35 -0.96
C ALA A 96 -5.11 10.06 -2.43
N PRO A 97 -4.95 8.82 -2.93
CA PRO A 97 -5.27 8.51 -4.33
C PRO A 97 -6.77 8.35 -4.58
N ALA A 98 -7.56 8.28 -3.52
CA ALA A 98 -9.02 8.21 -3.51
C ALA A 98 -9.56 8.80 -2.20
N GLY A 99 -10.81 9.25 -2.21
CA GLY A 99 -11.48 9.68 -1.00
C GLY A 99 -11.71 8.52 -0.01
N GLY A 100 -11.71 8.82 1.29
CA GLY A 100 -11.89 7.81 2.31
C GLY A 100 -11.90 8.35 3.74
N TYR A 101 -11.84 7.43 4.69
CA TYR A 101 -11.85 7.70 6.12
C TYR A 101 -10.56 7.18 6.77
N VAL A 102 -9.86 8.03 7.51
CA VAL A 102 -8.60 7.68 8.17
C VAL A 102 -8.86 6.79 9.37
N LEU A 103 -8.48 5.51 9.26
CA LEU A 103 -8.59 4.53 10.34
C LEU A 103 -7.40 4.57 11.28
N TRP A 104 -6.22 4.82 10.74
CA TRP A 104 -4.98 4.85 11.47
C TRP A 104 -4.08 5.95 10.94
N ALA A 105 -3.47 6.70 11.83
CA ALA A 105 -2.45 7.70 11.53
C ALA A 105 -1.57 7.86 12.78
N SER A 106 -0.41 7.21 12.79
CA SER A 106 0.46 7.19 13.97
C SER A 106 1.89 6.83 13.61
N PHE A 107 2.78 7.13 14.55
CA PHE A 107 4.12 6.55 14.62
C PHE A 107 4.08 5.47 15.70
N SER A 108 4.53 4.27 15.38
CA SER A 108 4.59 3.13 16.30
C SER A 108 5.82 2.29 16.03
N ASP A 109 6.21 1.49 17.01
CA ASP A 109 7.31 0.56 16.85
C ASP A 109 7.09 -0.27 15.57
N PRO A 110 8.12 -0.39 14.72
CA PRO A 110 8.05 -1.23 13.54
C PRO A 110 7.99 -2.71 13.94
N ALA A 111 7.67 -3.55 12.95
CA ALA A 111 7.76 -5.00 13.16
C ALA A 111 9.17 -5.40 13.66
N ASP A 112 9.22 -6.27 14.66
CA ASP A 112 10.47 -6.80 15.21
C ASP A 112 10.48 -8.34 15.04
N PRO A 113 11.42 -8.91 14.33
CA PRO A 113 12.49 -8.23 13.58
C PRO A 113 12.01 -7.64 12.25
N CYS A 114 12.67 -6.57 11.83
CA CYS A 114 12.48 -6.08 10.46
C CYS A 114 12.87 -7.15 9.43
N PRO A 115 12.14 -7.26 8.32
CA PRO A 115 12.52 -8.14 7.22
C PRO A 115 13.97 -7.92 6.78
N GLY A 116 14.63 -9.00 6.37
CA GLY A 116 16.02 -8.93 5.89
C GLY A 116 17.06 -8.50 6.92
N GLY A 117 16.71 -8.47 8.22
CA GLY A 117 17.62 -8.03 9.28
C GLY A 117 17.95 -6.54 9.25
N ILE A 118 17.09 -5.73 8.66
CA ILE A 118 17.19 -4.27 8.66
C ILE A 118 17.10 -3.77 10.11
N THR A 119 17.96 -2.82 10.46
CA THR A 119 17.80 -2.10 11.73
C THR A 119 16.75 -1.01 11.56
N PRO A 120 15.69 -0.98 12.40
CA PRO A 120 14.66 0.05 12.30
C PRO A 120 15.23 1.46 12.44
N ASN A 121 14.71 2.39 11.63
CA ASN A 121 15.01 3.80 11.70
C ASN A 121 13.92 4.54 12.51
N GLY A 122 13.89 4.29 13.81
CA GLY A 122 12.86 4.81 14.72
C GLY A 122 11.47 4.19 14.46
N ASP A 123 10.45 4.82 15.05
CA ASP A 123 9.06 4.40 14.91
C ASP A 123 8.58 4.56 13.48
N GLN A 124 7.82 3.58 12.99
CA GLN A 124 7.28 3.58 11.64
C GLN A 124 6.07 4.51 11.54
N GLY A 125 6.15 5.49 10.67
CA GLY A 125 5.03 6.35 10.31
C GLY A 125 4.07 5.61 9.36
N THR A 126 2.83 5.38 9.83
CA THR A 126 1.81 4.60 9.13
C THR A 126 0.50 5.36 9.02
N ILE A 127 -0.10 5.34 7.84
CA ILE A 127 -1.48 5.79 7.61
C ILE A 127 -2.26 4.64 6.98
N ILE A 128 -3.52 4.46 7.41
CA ILE A 128 -4.48 3.51 6.83
C ILE A 128 -5.78 4.25 6.56
N ILE A 129 -6.27 4.16 5.32
CA ILE A 129 -7.52 4.77 4.87
C ILE A 129 -8.49 3.70 4.42
N ALA A 130 -9.73 3.76 4.92
CA ALA A 130 -10.84 2.94 4.44
C ALA A 130 -11.57 3.63 3.29
N HIS A 131 -11.79 2.90 2.19
CA HIS A 131 -12.44 3.42 0.98
C HIS A 131 -13.83 2.84 0.72
N GLY A 132 -14.39 2.07 1.66
CA GLY A 132 -15.63 1.33 1.46
C GLY A 132 -15.42 0.00 0.73
N ASN A 133 -16.48 -0.83 0.65
CA ASN A 133 -16.45 -2.17 0.07
C ASN A 133 -15.30 -3.06 0.60
N ASP A 134 -14.90 -2.84 1.86
CA ASP A 134 -13.79 -3.52 2.53
C ASP A 134 -12.42 -3.33 1.86
N TYR A 135 -12.20 -2.22 1.14
CA TYR A 135 -10.91 -1.82 0.62
C TYR A 135 -10.24 -0.79 1.51
N PHE A 136 -8.92 -0.94 1.63
CA PHE A 136 -8.07 -0.05 2.41
C PHE A 136 -6.80 0.27 1.61
N THR A 137 -6.26 1.47 1.81
CA THR A 137 -4.90 1.80 1.40
C THR A 137 -4.02 1.99 2.61
N VAL A 138 -2.78 1.52 2.52
CA VAL A 138 -1.76 1.61 3.58
C VAL A 138 -0.56 2.36 3.05
N TYR A 139 -0.04 3.25 3.87
CA TYR A 139 1.12 4.09 3.57
C TYR A 139 2.13 3.91 4.70
N LEU A 140 3.34 3.45 4.38
CA LEU A 140 4.39 3.25 5.38
C LEU A 140 5.58 4.18 5.14
N HIS A 141 6.47 4.21 6.12
CA HIS A 141 7.75 4.92 6.14
C HIS A 141 7.65 6.43 6.09
N MET A 142 6.49 6.97 6.50
CA MET A 142 6.24 8.40 6.55
C MET A 142 7.15 9.11 7.55
N VAL A 143 7.40 10.42 7.33
CA VAL A 143 8.10 11.27 8.32
C VAL A 143 7.13 12.17 9.06
N PRO A 144 7.43 12.56 10.33
CA PRO A 144 6.60 13.49 11.06
C PRO A 144 6.70 14.92 10.48
N PRO A 145 5.61 15.72 10.57
CA PRO A 145 4.30 15.31 11.06
C PRO A 145 3.46 14.64 9.99
N LEU A 146 2.52 13.76 10.41
CA LEU A 146 1.42 13.36 9.54
C LEU A 146 0.45 14.54 9.39
N SER A 147 -0.12 14.69 8.19
CA SER A 147 -1.05 15.80 7.89
C SER A 147 -2.49 15.49 8.25
N VAL A 148 -2.78 14.25 8.60
CA VAL A 148 -4.11 13.73 8.94
C VAL A 148 -4.11 13.03 10.29
N SER A 149 -5.30 12.90 10.87
CA SER A 149 -5.54 12.23 12.14
C SER A 149 -6.62 11.15 11.99
N VAL A 150 -6.61 10.18 12.90
CA VAL A 150 -7.68 9.17 12.96
C VAL A 150 -9.04 9.84 13.09
N GLY A 151 -9.98 9.47 12.25
CA GLY A 151 -11.32 10.04 12.19
C GLY A 151 -11.54 11.09 11.11
N ASP A 152 -10.49 11.55 10.45
CA ASP A 152 -10.62 12.51 9.35
C ASP A 152 -11.21 11.83 8.10
N ASN A 153 -12.01 12.61 7.36
CA ASN A 153 -12.35 12.26 5.99
C ASN A 153 -11.36 12.95 5.07
N VAL A 154 -10.89 12.23 4.07
CA VAL A 154 -9.99 12.75 3.05
C VAL A 154 -10.63 12.67 1.68
N GLU A 155 -10.32 13.64 0.83
CA GLU A 155 -10.68 13.64 -0.59
C GLU A 155 -9.46 13.26 -1.44
N THR A 156 -9.72 12.85 -2.68
CA THR A 156 -8.66 12.59 -3.65
C THR A 156 -7.76 13.83 -3.81
N GLY A 157 -6.45 13.64 -3.64
CA GLY A 157 -5.46 14.70 -3.73
C GLY A 157 -5.10 15.37 -2.40
N ASP A 158 -5.78 15.07 -1.31
CA ASP A 158 -5.40 15.58 0.00
C ASP A 158 -4.01 15.07 0.40
N THR A 159 -3.23 15.96 1.00
CA THR A 159 -1.90 15.59 1.50
C THR A 159 -2.05 14.85 2.82
N LEU A 160 -1.57 13.60 2.84
CA LEU A 160 -1.59 12.73 4.01
C LEU A 160 -0.38 12.96 4.93
N GLY A 161 0.74 13.32 4.34
CA GLY A 161 2.02 13.51 4.99
C GLY A 161 3.16 13.52 3.97
N PHE A 162 4.33 13.07 4.38
CA PHE A 162 5.53 13.16 3.55
C PHE A 162 6.33 11.86 3.58
N ALA A 163 6.92 11.52 2.44
CA ALA A 163 7.76 10.35 2.29
C ALA A 163 9.01 10.42 3.14
N GLY A 164 9.40 9.31 3.71
CA GLY A 164 10.61 9.19 4.51
C GLY A 164 11.22 7.82 4.45
N ASN A 165 11.86 7.45 5.55
CA ASN A 165 12.53 6.17 5.74
C ASN A 165 12.33 5.64 7.17
N SER A 166 11.22 5.98 7.81
CA SER A 166 10.91 5.56 9.17
C SER A 166 10.62 4.04 9.25
N GLY A 167 10.86 3.44 10.42
CA GLY A 167 10.66 2.01 10.61
C GLY A 167 11.65 1.13 9.84
N CYS A 168 11.18 0.06 9.24
CA CYS A 168 11.99 -0.94 8.55
C CYS A 168 12.38 -0.55 7.11
N ALA A 169 12.83 0.66 6.89
CA ALA A 169 13.23 1.16 5.58
C ALA A 169 14.75 1.34 5.45
N ILE A 170 15.34 0.87 4.36
CA ILE A 170 16.79 1.08 4.05
C ILE A 170 17.06 2.38 3.30
N SER A 171 16.06 2.97 2.68
CA SER A 171 16.16 4.23 1.92
C SER A 171 14.83 4.96 1.93
N THR A 172 14.82 6.22 1.48
CA THR A 172 13.58 6.98 1.36
C THR A 172 12.72 6.43 0.24
N HIS A 173 11.51 6.01 0.58
CA HIS A 173 10.49 5.55 -0.36
C HIS A 173 9.10 5.66 0.26
N LEU A 174 8.07 5.57 -0.57
CA LEU A 174 6.72 5.24 -0.15
C LEU A 174 6.49 3.76 -0.38
N HIS A 175 6.16 3.03 0.67
CA HIS A 175 5.54 1.71 0.57
C HIS A 175 4.03 1.90 0.55
N PHE A 176 3.39 1.45 -0.52
CA PHE A 176 1.97 1.63 -0.77
C PHE A 176 1.26 0.29 -0.97
N GLU A 177 0.22 0.03 -0.17
CA GLU A 177 -0.57 -1.20 -0.28
C GLU A 177 -2.02 -0.88 -0.58
N ILE A 178 -2.69 -1.81 -1.26
CA ILE A 178 -4.14 -2.00 -1.17
C ILE A 178 -4.39 -3.29 -0.40
N ARG A 179 -5.36 -3.23 0.50
CA ARG A 179 -5.83 -4.39 1.23
C ARG A 179 -7.32 -4.58 1.05
N LYS A 180 -7.76 -5.84 1.00
CA LYS A 180 -9.18 -6.24 0.93
C LYS A 180 -9.50 -7.15 2.09
N GLY A 181 -10.61 -6.88 2.79
CA GLY A 181 -11.07 -7.69 3.92
C GLY A 181 -11.72 -6.84 4.99
N ASN A 182 -12.01 -7.44 6.12
CA ASN A 182 -12.68 -6.74 7.21
C ASN A 182 -11.72 -6.49 8.37
N TRP A 183 -11.15 -5.30 8.42
CA TRP A 183 -10.21 -4.91 9.49
C TRP A 183 -10.79 -4.95 10.91
N PHE A 184 -12.12 -4.89 11.05
CA PHE A 184 -12.77 -4.77 12.34
C PHE A 184 -13.35 -6.07 12.89
N PHE A 185 -13.66 -7.04 12.04
CA PHE A 185 -14.44 -8.21 12.41
C PHE A 185 -13.74 -9.55 12.14
N ASP A 186 -12.73 -9.56 11.31
CA ASP A 186 -11.99 -10.77 11.00
C ASP A 186 -10.82 -10.94 11.99
N THR A 187 -10.60 -12.16 12.40
CA THR A 187 -9.42 -12.55 13.19
C THR A 187 -8.16 -12.64 12.33
N VAL A 188 -8.32 -12.44 11.02
CA VAL A 188 -7.28 -12.44 10.01
C VAL A 188 -7.16 -11.03 9.46
N GLU A 189 -5.95 -10.51 9.36
CA GLU A 189 -5.68 -9.22 8.73
C GLU A 189 -6.20 -9.22 7.28
N PRO A 190 -6.66 -8.05 6.77
CA PRO A 190 -7.00 -7.91 5.38
C PRO A 190 -5.83 -8.32 4.47
N TYR A 191 -6.11 -9.12 3.44
CA TYR A 191 -5.07 -9.58 2.52
C TYR A 191 -4.64 -8.50 1.54
N ALA A 192 -3.40 -8.58 1.11
CA ALA A 192 -2.84 -7.67 0.12
C ALA A 192 -3.48 -7.91 -1.26
N VAL A 193 -3.66 -6.83 -1.98
CA VAL A 193 -4.14 -6.81 -3.37
C VAL A 193 -3.14 -5.97 -4.16
N ASP A 194 -2.74 -6.45 -5.33
CA ASP A 194 -1.82 -5.67 -6.16
C ASP A 194 -2.45 -4.30 -6.51
N PRO A 195 -1.83 -3.18 -6.21
CA PRO A 195 -2.33 -1.86 -6.58
C PRO A 195 -2.52 -1.68 -8.09
N PHE A 196 -1.74 -2.38 -8.93
CA PHE A 196 -1.95 -2.37 -10.37
C PHE A 196 -3.26 -3.10 -10.72
N GLY A 197 -4.05 -2.50 -11.57
CA GLY A 197 -5.42 -2.93 -11.86
C GLY A 197 -6.48 -2.16 -11.08
N TRP A 198 -6.12 -1.40 -10.03
CA TRP A 198 -7.05 -0.63 -9.19
C TRP A 198 -7.04 0.87 -9.47
N TRP A 199 -6.12 1.37 -10.30
CA TRP A 199 -6.25 2.70 -10.86
C TRP A 199 -7.37 2.75 -11.90
N HIS A 200 -8.02 3.89 -12.00
CA HIS A 200 -8.96 4.15 -13.09
C HIS A 200 -8.33 3.71 -14.42
N THR A 201 -9.10 3.06 -15.28
CA THR A 201 -8.61 2.34 -16.48
C THR A 201 -7.65 3.13 -17.36
N SER A 202 -7.79 4.46 -17.41
CA SER A 202 -6.89 5.34 -18.18
C SER A 202 -5.59 5.70 -17.44
N LEU A 203 -5.51 5.41 -16.14
CA LEU A 203 -4.40 5.80 -15.26
C LEU A 203 -3.58 4.61 -14.78
N ASP A 204 -4.05 3.38 -15.02
CA ASP A 204 -3.29 2.20 -14.65
C ASP A 204 -1.98 2.16 -15.44
N PRO A 205 -0.83 2.02 -14.77
CA PRO A 205 0.47 1.99 -15.44
C PRO A 205 0.65 0.76 -16.34
N ILE A 206 -0.10 -0.31 -16.08
CA ILE A 206 0.01 -1.56 -16.82
C ILE A 206 -1.22 -1.73 -17.71
N GLU A 207 -1.05 -1.42 -18.98
CA GLU A 207 -2.15 -1.37 -19.94
C GLU A 207 -2.90 -2.70 -20.07
N SER A 208 -2.20 -3.83 -19.96
CA SER A 208 -2.80 -5.16 -20.05
C SER A 208 -3.76 -5.48 -18.90
N PHE A 209 -3.70 -4.73 -17.78
CA PHE A 209 -4.52 -4.95 -16.61
C PHE A 209 -5.74 -4.04 -16.56
N ARG A 210 -5.77 -3.02 -17.39
CA ARG A 210 -6.88 -2.09 -17.47
C ARG A 210 -8.17 -2.85 -17.78
N GLY A 211 -9.07 -2.87 -16.80
CA GLY A 211 -10.37 -3.52 -16.93
C GLY A 211 -10.43 -5.03 -16.65
N ASN A 212 -9.33 -5.68 -16.35
CA ASN A 212 -9.28 -7.12 -16.03
C ASN A 212 -8.72 -7.37 -14.62
N ARG A 213 -9.48 -6.98 -13.61
CA ARG A 213 -9.04 -6.94 -12.21
C ARG A 213 -9.27 -8.23 -11.42
N SER A 214 -10.17 -9.09 -11.88
CA SER A 214 -10.50 -10.33 -11.17
C SER A 214 -9.32 -11.30 -11.04
N GLU A 215 -8.34 -11.18 -11.90
CA GLU A 215 -7.12 -11.99 -11.88
C GLU A 215 -6.09 -11.49 -10.87
N TRP A 216 -6.31 -10.28 -10.31
CA TRP A 216 -5.39 -9.60 -9.38
C TRP A 216 -5.91 -9.54 -7.96
N LEU A 217 -7.12 -10.00 -7.76
CA LEU A 217 -7.63 -10.32 -6.44
C LEU A 217 -7.08 -11.69 -6.06
N TRP A 218 -6.24 -11.70 -5.12
CA TRP A 218 -5.69 -12.90 -4.52
C TRP A 218 -6.76 -13.49 -3.61
N VAL A 219 -7.26 -14.59 -3.99
CA VAL A 219 -8.25 -15.36 -3.23
C VAL A 219 -7.69 -16.73 -2.95
#